data_05f23400c3d53ec151e7dc99376ed7d8
#
_entry.id   05f23400c3d53ec151e7dc99376ed7d8
#
_cell.length_a   1.000
_cell.length_b   1.000
_cell.length_c   1.000
_cell.angle_alpha   90.00
_cell.angle_beta   90.00
_cell.angle_gamma   90.00
#
_symmetry.space_group_name_H-M   'P 1'
#
loop_
_entity.id
_entity.type
_entity.pdbx_description
1 polymer ?
#
loop_
_entity_poly.entity_id
_entity_poly.type
_entity_poly.pdbx_seq_one_letter_code
_entity_poly.pdbx_strand_id
1 'polypeptide(L)'
;MGVGPVVRRPPCPLLRRAAAAIGFLLLAVPAGAQASPPSPAPPLVLRADRLLNAGRVFAAESLYYDAVQQDPRNPATRLALGKYLAERGALRVGAVLMEEARYFGGDAAVIAHDLVPVYEGLDDWASLSVLPASPLSPAERKRAEWLRDHAPAVDGPDSATVMYRVTDTDLLGQVELRVGTTRVLATIDGRAKGLVLDTSFARGRTLRLFAASGGVRAGSTPAAVAPAVHLGDFTLRNLPVTLAAERAPDRATIGLDLLARLAPTFDPVSGRILLRKSGRVERGRGFPIPTLTSSNGIFVVKTQTVFPLRHPDVQQYLRRVTWTLDGRKGEIVIASR
;
A
#
# COMPACT_ATOMS: atom_id res chain seq x y z
N MET A 1 -5.76 29.09 -58.56
CA MET A 1 -4.59 29.84 -59.07
C MET A 1 -4.23 30.90 -58.05
N GLY A 2 -3.03 30.90 -57.53
CA GLY A 2 -2.56 31.92 -56.58
C GLY A 2 -1.59 31.32 -55.56
N VAL A 3 -0.37 31.01 -56.03
CA VAL A 3 0.74 30.58 -55.19
C VAL A 3 1.41 31.85 -54.64
N GLY A 4 1.40 32.02 -53.32
CA GLY A 4 2.12 33.10 -52.61
C GLY A 4 3.55 32.66 -52.23
N PRO A 5 4.54 33.55 -52.22
CA PRO A 5 5.92 33.19 -52.18
C PRO A 5 6.46 32.88 -50.78
N VAL A 6 7.32 31.87 -50.74
CA VAL A 6 8.14 31.45 -49.61
C VAL A 6 9.22 32.47 -49.32
N VAL A 7 9.17 33.14 -48.17
CA VAL A 7 10.24 34.03 -47.70
C VAL A 7 11.30 33.19 -46.98
N ARG A 8 12.45 33.01 -47.60
CA ARG A 8 13.70 32.46 -47.03
C ARG A 8 14.39 33.57 -46.22
N ARG A 9 14.61 33.37 -44.94
CA ARG A 9 15.52 34.18 -44.11
C ARG A 9 16.95 33.70 -44.26
N PRO A 10 17.95 34.62 -44.38
CA PRO A 10 19.36 34.27 -44.51
C PRO A 10 19.99 33.86 -43.18
N PRO A 11 21.10 33.10 -43.21
CA PRO A 11 21.86 32.73 -42.03
C PRO A 11 22.73 33.88 -41.52
N CYS A 12 22.75 34.13 -40.23
CA CYS A 12 23.67 35.04 -39.56
C CYS A 12 25.07 34.43 -39.45
N PRO A 13 26.10 35.18 -39.75
CA PRO A 13 27.49 34.70 -39.66
C PRO A 13 28.17 35.06 -38.33
N LEU A 14 29.02 34.14 -37.89
CA LEU A 14 30.25 34.35 -37.15
C LEU A 14 30.21 35.06 -35.78
N LEU A 15 30.39 34.30 -34.73
CA LEU A 15 31.13 34.79 -33.58
C LEU A 15 32.27 33.80 -33.23
N ARG A 16 33.46 34.39 -33.30
CA ARG A 16 34.78 33.78 -33.12
C ARG A 16 35.01 33.30 -31.69
N ARG A 17 35.75 32.23 -31.61
CA ARG A 17 36.61 31.69 -30.57
C ARG A 17 36.99 32.68 -29.46
N ALA A 18 36.58 32.34 -28.21
CA ALA A 18 37.34 32.71 -27.02
C ALA A 18 37.53 31.42 -26.21
N ALA A 19 38.75 30.88 -26.27
CA ALA A 19 39.20 29.81 -25.40
C ALA A 19 39.44 30.45 -24.01
N ALA A 20 38.53 30.26 -23.06
CA ALA A 20 38.76 30.54 -21.64
C ALA A 20 39.10 29.22 -20.97
N ALA A 21 40.33 29.10 -20.52
CA ALA A 21 40.82 28.04 -19.65
C ALA A 21 40.05 28.11 -18.34
N ILE A 22 39.07 27.23 -18.13
CA ILE A 22 38.40 27.01 -16.84
C ILE A 22 39.33 26.09 -16.07
N GLY A 23 40.07 26.65 -15.13
CA GLY A 23 40.82 25.91 -14.14
C GLY A 23 39.87 25.03 -13.34
N PHE A 24 40.07 23.70 -13.40
CA PHE A 24 39.42 22.73 -12.53
C PHE A 24 39.88 22.99 -11.08
N LEU A 25 39.10 23.75 -10.33
CA LEU A 25 39.20 23.78 -8.88
C LEU A 25 38.65 22.45 -8.37
N LEU A 26 39.52 21.50 -8.10
CA LEU A 26 39.21 20.29 -7.35
C LEU A 26 38.76 20.71 -5.92
N LEU A 27 37.49 20.99 -5.77
CA LEU A 27 36.86 21.02 -4.45
C LEU A 27 36.93 19.60 -3.89
N ALA A 28 37.86 19.40 -2.95
CA ALA A 28 37.92 18.22 -2.13
C ALA A 28 36.58 18.11 -1.41
N VAL A 29 35.74 17.18 -1.88
CA VAL A 29 34.54 16.74 -1.16
C VAL A 29 35.04 16.09 0.15
N PRO A 30 34.71 16.60 1.32
CA PRO A 30 35.07 15.94 2.56
C PRO A 30 34.43 14.55 2.58
N ALA A 31 35.23 13.52 2.36
CA ALA A 31 34.86 12.15 2.64
C ALA A 31 34.63 12.03 4.15
N GLY A 32 33.40 11.87 4.58
CA GLY A 32 33.08 11.63 5.97
C GLY A 32 31.84 12.38 6.46
N ALA A 33 30.72 12.32 5.76
CA ALA A 33 29.44 12.48 6.42
C ALA A 33 29.20 11.25 7.30
N GLN A 34 29.82 11.23 8.49
CA GLN A 34 29.44 10.30 9.55
C GLN A 34 27.94 10.54 9.78
N ALA A 35 27.14 9.50 9.57
CA ALA A 35 25.74 9.53 9.90
C ALA A 35 25.62 9.97 11.36
N SER A 36 25.10 11.15 11.59
CA SER A 36 24.83 11.63 12.95
C SER A 36 23.94 10.59 13.63
N PRO A 37 24.19 10.25 14.90
CA PRO A 37 23.33 9.33 15.62
C PRO A 37 21.88 9.84 15.52
N PRO A 38 20.88 8.96 15.37
CA PRO A 38 19.49 9.37 15.22
C PRO A 38 19.11 10.28 16.39
N SER A 39 18.62 11.46 16.06
CA SER A 39 18.15 12.43 17.06
C SER A 39 17.05 11.77 17.88
N PRO A 40 17.09 11.87 19.23
CA PRO A 40 16.04 11.27 20.05
C PRO A 40 14.67 11.81 19.61
N ALA A 41 13.67 10.91 19.62
CA ALA A 41 12.32 11.28 19.21
C ALA A 41 11.78 12.44 20.05
N PRO A 42 11.18 13.47 19.44
CA PRO A 42 10.68 14.64 20.17
C PRO A 42 9.67 14.23 21.26
N PRO A 43 9.65 14.91 22.41
CA PRO A 43 8.78 14.55 23.53
C PRO A 43 7.29 14.44 23.19
N LEU A 44 6.79 15.27 22.26
CA LEU A 44 5.42 15.20 21.79
C LEU A 44 5.15 13.91 20.98
N VAL A 45 6.09 13.47 20.15
CA VAL A 45 5.98 12.21 19.40
C VAL A 45 5.91 11.04 20.38
N LEU A 46 6.81 10.96 21.36
CA LEU A 46 6.78 9.90 22.38
C LEU A 46 5.48 9.88 23.20
N ARG A 47 4.90 11.06 23.44
CA ARG A 47 3.60 11.16 24.12
C ARG A 47 2.47 10.71 23.19
N ALA A 48 2.51 11.08 21.91
CA ALA A 48 1.54 10.64 20.90
C ALA A 48 1.56 9.11 20.73
N ASP A 49 2.76 8.51 20.63
CA ASP A 49 2.92 7.05 20.54
C ASP A 49 2.31 6.33 21.76
N ARG A 50 2.54 6.86 22.97
CA ARG A 50 1.92 6.29 24.18
C ARG A 50 0.40 6.39 24.17
N LEU A 51 -0.17 7.50 23.68
CA LEU A 51 -1.62 7.64 23.52
C LEU A 51 -2.17 6.70 22.47
N LEU A 52 -1.47 6.56 21.33
CA LEU A 52 -1.86 5.65 20.27
C LEU A 52 -1.87 4.19 20.75
N ASN A 53 -0.82 3.77 21.45
CA ASN A 53 -0.73 2.44 22.06
C ASN A 53 -1.80 2.21 23.14
N ALA A 54 -2.25 3.26 23.83
CA ALA A 54 -3.37 3.23 24.75
C ALA A 54 -4.75 3.30 24.05
N GLY A 55 -4.78 3.29 22.70
CA GLY A 55 -6.00 3.38 21.90
C GLY A 55 -6.65 4.76 21.83
N ARG A 56 -5.98 5.80 22.34
CA ARG A 56 -6.47 7.20 22.33
C ARG A 56 -6.09 7.90 21.01
N VAL A 57 -6.63 7.38 19.89
CA VAL A 57 -6.22 7.72 18.51
C VAL A 57 -6.32 9.21 18.21
N PHE A 58 -7.44 9.86 18.54
CA PHE A 58 -7.63 11.29 18.24
C PHE A 58 -6.75 12.20 19.10
N ALA A 59 -6.48 11.82 20.35
CA ALA A 59 -5.55 12.56 21.19
C ALA A 59 -4.10 12.40 20.72
N ALA A 60 -3.74 11.22 20.19
CA ALA A 60 -2.45 11.01 19.55
C ALA A 60 -2.31 11.86 18.29
N GLU A 61 -3.35 11.88 17.44
CA GLU A 61 -3.40 12.67 16.22
C GLU A 61 -3.07 14.15 16.47
N SER A 62 -3.75 14.77 17.44
CA SER A 62 -3.48 16.17 17.80
C SER A 62 -2.02 16.40 18.16
N LEU A 63 -1.41 15.49 18.97
CA LEU A 63 -0.01 15.64 19.36
C LEU A 63 0.98 15.44 18.21
N TYR A 64 0.68 14.57 17.23
CA TYR A 64 1.53 14.44 16.04
C TYR A 64 1.49 15.72 15.19
N TYR A 65 0.33 16.36 15.04
CA TYR A 65 0.21 17.66 14.36
C TYR A 65 0.94 18.75 15.12
N ASP A 66 0.76 18.83 16.44
CA ASP A 66 1.46 19.82 17.29
C ASP A 66 2.98 19.65 17.18
N ALA A 67 3.48 18.39 17.15
CA ALA A 67 4.90 18.13 17.02
C ALA A 67 5.47 18.66 15.68
N VAL A 68 4.75 18.49 14.57
CA VAL A 68 5.16 19.03 13.28
C VAL A 68 5.05 20.56 13.24
N GLN A 69 4.04 21.15 13.89
CA GLN A 69 3.91 22.61 13.97
C GLN A 69 5.04 23.24 14.79
N GLN A 70 5.49 22.62 15.88
CA GLN A 70 6.57 23.11 16.72
C GLN A 70 7.93 23.05 16.02
N ASP A 71 8.20 21.98 15.28
CA ASP A 71 9.44 21.81 14.51
C ASP A 71 9.15 21.23 13.12
N PRO A 72 8.80 22.11 12.15
CA PRO A 72 8.38 21.68 10.81
C PRO A 72 9.47 21.00 9.99
N ARG A 73 10.75 21.14 10.34
CA ARG A 73 11.87 20.52 9.62
C ARG A 73 12.42 19.28 10.31
N ASN A 74 11.88 18.91 11.44
CA ASN A 74 12.33 17.75 12.17
C ASN A 74 11.89 16.45 11.44
N PRO A 75 12.83 15.60 11.02
CA PRO A 75 12.50 14.39 10.29
C PRO A 75 11.69 13.39 11.12
N ALA A 76 11.95 13.32 12.45
CA ALA A 76 11.24 12.38 13.31
C ALA A 76 9.76 12.75 13.49
N THR A 77 9.41 14.05 13.58
CA THR A 77 8.01 14.49 13.68
C THR A 77 7.24 14.19 12.39
N ARG A 78 7.88 14.46 11.23
CA ARG A 78 7.26 14.19 9.92
C ARG A 78 7.07 12.70 9.67
N LEU A 79 8.07 11.89 10.00
CA LEU A 79 7.98 10.44 9.89
C LEU A 79 6.84 9.90 10.75
N ALA A 80 6.76 10.33 12.01
CA ALA A 80 5.72 9.87 12.93
C ALA A 80 4.31 10.25 12.46
N LEU A 81 4.08 11.50 12.04
CA LEU A 81 2.80 11.91 11.47
C LEU A 81 2.50 11.20 10.16
N GLY A 82 3.51 11.01 9.30
CA GLY A 82 3.37 10.28 8.03
C GLY A 82 2.92 8.84 8.23
N LYS A 83 3.52 8.12 9.18
CA LYS A 83 3.13 6.75 9.56
C LYS A 83 1.70 6.71 10.08
N TYR A 84 1.38 7.58 11.03
CA TYR A 84 0.03 7.68 11.58
C TYR A 84 -1.03 7.91 10.50
N LEU A 85 -0.80 8.85 9.58
CA LEU A 85 -1.73 9.14 8.49
C LEU A 85 -1.85 7.99 7.50
N ALA A 86 -0.76 7.29 7.20
CA ALA A 86 -0.80 6.09 6.38
C ALA A 86 -1.66 4.98 7.02
N GLU A 87 -1.52 4.75 8.32
CA GLU A 87 -2.34 3.81 9.09
C GLU A 87 -3.83 4.21 9.13
N ARG A 88 -4.11 5.52 9.03
CA ARG A 88 -5.46 6.08 8.90
C ARG A 88 -6.03 6.01 7.46
N GLY A 89 -5.32 5.39 6.52
CA GLY A 89 -5.71 5.27 5.12
C GLY A 89 -5.33 6.47 4.23
N ALA A 90 -4.75 7.54 4.79
CA ALA A 90 -4.30 8.70 4.04
C ALA A 90 -2.89 8.45 3.40
N LEU A 91 -2.76 7.36 2.64
CA LEU A 91 -1.48 6.85 2.13
C LEU A 91 -0.67 7.91 1.38
N ARG A 92 -1.31 8.72 0.51
CA ARG A 92 -0.61 9.75 -0.27
C ARG A 92 0.00 10.83 0.61
N VAL A 93 -0.73 11.30 1.62
CA VAL A 93 -0.24 12.31 2.57
C VAL A 93 0.86 11.71 3.44
N GLY A 94 0.67 10.47 3.89
CA GLY A 94 1.68 9.72 4.62
C GLY A 94 2.99 9.60 3.83
N ALA A 95 2.92 9.20 2.56
CA ALA A 95 4.09 9.11 1.68
C ALA A 95 4.83 10.45 1.55
N VAL A 96 4.10 11.55 1.30
CA VAL A 96 4.72 12.89 1.19
C VAL A 96 5.47 13.25 2.46
N LEU A 97 4.86 13.08 3.63
CA LEU A 97 5.51 13.40 4.92
C LEU A 97 6.74 12.52 5.20
N MET A 98 6.70 11.25 4.83
CA MET A 98 7.84 10.35 4.97
C MET A 98 8.98 10.75 4.01
N GLU A 99 8.66 11.15 2.77
CA GLU A 99 9.67 11.67 1.82
C GLU A 99 10.25 13.00 2.28
N GLU A 100 9.44 13.88 2.88
CA GLU A 100 9.94 15.11 3.49
C GLU A 100 10.84 14.80 4.70
N ALA A 101 10.51 13.78 5.51
CA ALA A 101 11.38 13.32 6.59
C ALA A 101 12.75 12.88 6.05
N ARG A 102 12.79 12.17 4.92
CA ARG A 102 14.02 11.79 4.24
C ARG A 102 14.78 13.02 3.72
N TYR A 103 14.09 13.95 3.11
CA TYR A 103 14.67 15.20 2.62
C TYR A 103 15.32 16.04 3.73
N PHE A 104 14.72 16.07 4.92
CA PHE A 104 15.26 16.76 6.10
C PHE A 104 16.33 15.95 6.87
N GLY A 105 16.86 14.88 6.30
CA GLY A 105 17.99 14.14 6.84
C GLY A 105 17.62 13.03 7.83
N GLY A 106 16.38 12.54 7.80
CA GLY A 106 15.98 11.35 8.54
C GLY A 106 16.70 10.10 8.03
N ASP A 107 16.72 9.04 8.86
CA ASP A 107 17.34 7.77 8.53
C ASP A 107 16.68 7.15 7.26
N ALA A 108 17.46 7.09 6.19
CA ALA A 108 16.97 6.65 4.89
C ALA A 108 16.51 5.17 4.89
N ALA A 109 17.14 4.31 5.70
CA ALA A 109 16.77 2.89 5.77
C ALA A 109 15.47 2.68 6.54
N VAL A 110 15.30 3.39 7.66
CA VAL A 110 14.06 3.37 8.45
C VAL A 110 12.90 3.90 7.63
N ILE A 111 13.09 5.06 6.97
CA ILE A 111 12.04 5.68 6.16
C ILE A 111 11.70 4.81 4.95
N ALA A 112 12.69 4.22 4.27
CA ALA A 112 12.46 3.32 3.15
C ALA A 112 11.66 2.07 3.57
N HIS A 113 11.95 1.51 4.75
CA HIS A 113 11.17 0.40 5.30
C HIS A 113 9.70 0.77 5.47
N ASP A 114 9.41 1.97 6.00
CA ASP A 114 8.04 2.44 6.23
C ASP A 114 7.34 2.85 4.92
N LEU A 115 8.08 3.33 3.90
CA LEU A 115 7.53 3.71 2.60
C LEU A 115 7.13 2.51 1.71
N VAL A 116 7.80 1.36 1.83
CA VAL A 116 7.49 0.17 1.00
C VAL A 116 6.00 -0.18 1.04
N PRO A 117 5.38 -0.46 2.21
CA PRO A 117 3.96 -0.81 2.25
C PRO A 117 3.03 0.32 1.79
N VAL A 118 3.46 1.57 1.92
CA VAL A 118 2.69 2.74 1.47
C VAL A 118 2.66 2.83 -0.04
N TYR A 119 3.81 2.68 -0.70
CA TYR A 119 3.89 2.66 -2.17
C TYR A 119 3.19 1.43 -2.78
N GLU A 120 3.31 0.25 -2.15
CA GLU A 120 2.53 -0.92 -2.55
C GLU A 120 1.02 -0.67 -2.44
N GLY A 121 0.57 -0.02 -1.37
CA GLY A 121 -0.83 0.36 -1.17
C GLY A 121 -1.35 1.41 -2.16
N LEU A 122 -0.45 2.23 -2.70
CA LEU A 122 -0.75 3.25 -3.73
C LEU A 122 -0.62 2.72 -5.16
N ASP A 123 -0.12 1.50 -5.37
CA ASP A 123 0.35 0.97 -6.65
C ASP A 123 1.43 1.86 -7.31
N ASP A 124 2.20 2.59 -6.49
CA ASP A 124 3.30 3.44 -6.96
C ASP A 124 4.59 2.63 -7.13
N TRP A 125 4.55 1.73 -8.09
CA TRP A 125 5.67 0.85 -8.43
C TRP A 125 6.86 1.62 -8.98
N ALA A 126 6.63 2.81 -9.56
CA ALA A 126 7.69 3.69 -10.05
C ALA A 126 8.56 4.16 -8.89
N SER A 127 7.96 4.79 -7.88
CA SER A 127 8.67 5.23 -6.68
C SER A 127 9.30 4.05 -5.92
N LEU A 128 8.58 2.94 -5.80
CA LEU A 128 9.08 1.75 -5.11
C LEU A 128 10.33 1.15 -5.77
N SER A 129 10.37 1.09 -7.12
CA SER A 129 11.49 0.48 -7.87
C SER A 129 12.81 1.22 -7.69
N VAL A 130 12.76 2.53 -7.45
CA VAL A 130 13.93 3.41 -7.30
C VAL A 130 14.19 3.86 -5.87
N LEU A 131 13.42 3.36 -4.90
CA LEU A 131 13.50 3.78 -3.50
C LEU A 131 14.90 3.50 -2.94
N PRO A 132 15.67 4.52 -2.53
CA PRO A 132 17.00 4.37 -1.95
C PRO A 132 16.94 3.64 -0.62
N ALA A 133 18.00 2.90 -0.28
CA ALA A 133 18.09 2.13 0.96
C ALA A 133 16.90 1.17 1.22
N SER A 134 16.17 0.82 0.15
CA SER A 134 14.99 -0.05 0.25
C SER A 134 15.36 -1.44 0.78
N PRO A 135 14.56 -2.00 1.71
CA PRO A 135 14.75 -3.35 2.23
C PRO A 135 14.35 -4.44 1.22
N LEU A 136 13.87 -4.05 0.02
CA LEU A 136 13.47 -5.01 -0.99
C LEU A 136 14.62 -5.90 -1.43
N SER A 137 14.37 -7.19 -1.47
CA SER A 137 15.25 -8.15 -2.12
C SER A 137 15.43 -7.85 -3.61
N PRO A 138 16.51 -8.34 -4.25
CA PRO A 138 16.68 -8.16 -5.70
C PRO A 138 15.51 -8.69 -6.53
N ALA A 139 14.84 -9.75 -6.06
CA ALA A 139 13.66 -10.31 -6.73
C ALA A 139 12.45 -9.38 -6.63
N GLU A 140 12.20 -8.81 -5.45
CA GLU A 140 11.11 -7.84 -5.23
C GLU A 140 11.36 -6.54 -6.00
N ARG A 141 12.59 -6.07 -6.08
CA ARG A 141 12.96 -4.91 -6.90
C ARG A 141 12.67 -5.15 -8.39
N LYS A 142 13.08 -6.31 -8.94
CA LYS A 142 12.73 -6.69 -10.32
C LYS A 142 11.22 -6.79 -10.54
N ARG A 143 10.47 -7.29 -9.54
CA ARG A 143 9.01 -7.30 -9.58
C ARG A 143 8.47 -5.87 -9.64
N ALA A 144 8.96 -4.96 -8.80
CA ALA A 144 8.53 -3.56 -8.79
C ALA A 144 8.86 -2.85 -10.11
N GLU A 145 10.06 -3.06 -10.68
CA GLU A 145 10.44 -2.56 -12.00
C GLU A 145 9.49 -3.06 -13.09
N TRP A 146 9.15 -4.34 -13.08
CA TRP A 146 8.20 -4.89 -14.05
C TRP A 146 6.79 -4.33 -13.87
N LEU A 147 6.31 -4.19 -12.61
CA LEU A 147 4.98 -3.65 -12.28
C LEU A 147 4.86 -2.15 -12.62
N ARG A 148 5.95 -1.39 -12.62
CA ARG A 148 5.98 0.00 -13.11
C ARG A 148 5.44 0.10 -14.54
N ASP A 149 5.82 -0.84 -15.40
CA ASP A 149 5.46 -0.86 -16.82
C ASP A 149 4.18 -1.68 -17.08
N HIS A 150 3.75 -2.49 -16.10
CA HIS A 150 2.62 -3.43 -16.15
C HIS A 150 1.76 -3.32 -14.89
N ALA A 151 1.26 -2.11 -14.62
CA ALA A 151 0.54 -1.83 -13.39
C ALA A 151 -0.64 -2.80 -13.15
N PRO A 152 -0.92 -3.12 -11.87
CA PRO A 152 -2.12 -3.86 -11.51
C PRO A 152 -3.38 -3.15 -12.02
N ALA A 153 -4.33 -3.93 -12.53
CA ALA A 153 -5.58 -3.41 -13.05
C ALA A 153 -6.76 -4.30 -12.68
N VAL A 154 -7.94 -3.73 -12.69
CA VAL A 154 -9.20 -4.44 -12.46
C VAL A 154 -10.07 -4.34 -13.69
N ASP A 155 -10.38 -5.49 -14.30
CA ASP A 155 -11.35 -5.60 -15.40
C ASP A 155 -12.65 -6.19 -14.88
N GLY A 156 -13.75 -5.91 -15.57
CA GLY A 156 -15.08 -6.39 -15.23
C GLY A 156 -16.10 -5.26 -15.15
N PRO A 157 -17.31 -5.56 -14.66
CA PRO A 157 -18.40 -4.59 -14.52
C PRO A 157 -18.07 -3.51 -13.46
N ASP A 158 -18.90 -2.48 -13.36
CA ASP A 158 -18.72 -1.44 -12.35
C ASP A 158 -18.90 -1.97 -10.93
N SER A 159 -19.76 -2.98 -10.76
CA SER A 159 -19.93 -3.71 -9.51
C SER A 159 -20.27 -5.17 -9.77
N ALA A 160 -19.86 -6.04 -8.84
CA ALA A 160 -20.19 -7.48 -8.87
C ALA A 160 -20.45 -7.99 -7.46
N THR A 161 -21.31 -8.97 -7.36
CA THR A 161 -21.59 -9.66 -6.09
C THR A 161 -20.87 -11.01 -6.09
N VAL A 162 -20.13 -11.26 -5.02
CA VAL A 162 -19.41 -12.50 -4.78
C VAL A 162 -20.00 -13.19 -3.57
N MET A 163 -20.23 -14.50 -3.68
CA MET A 163 -20.62 -15.30 -2.52
C MET A 163 -19.44 -15.54 -1.61
N TYR A 164 -19.66 -15.41 -0.30
CA TYR A 164 -18.66 -15.75 0.68
C TYR A 164 -19.27 -16.56 1.84
N ARG A 165 -18.43 -17.33 2.48
CA ARG A 165 -18.84 -18.19 3.59
C ARG A 165 -18.35 -17.59 4.90
N VAL A 166 -19.27 -17.08 5.71
CA VAL A 166 -18.99 -16.69 7.09
C VAL A 166 -18.85 -17.96 7.91
N THR A 167 -17.87 -18.01 8.79
CA THR A 167 -17.72 -19.09 9.76
C THR A 167 -18.13 -18.61 11.14
N ASP A 168 -18.41 -19.53 12.07
CA ASP A 168 -18.79 -19.17 13.43
C ASP A 168 -17.70 -18.40 14.16
N THR A 169 -16.45 -18.62 13.76
CA THR A 169 -15.28 -18.02 14.40
C THR A 169 -14.72 -16.80 13.65
N ASP A 170 -15.09 -16.59 12.38
CA ASP A 170 -14.55 -15.50 11.58
C ASP A 170 -15.62 -14.82 10.72
N LEU A 171 -15.87 -13.54 10.99
CA LEU A 171 -16.79 -12.68 10.24
C LEU A 171 -16.36 -12.49 8.79
N LEU A 172 -15.04 -12.42 8.54
CA LEU A 172 -14.50 -12.18 7.19
C LEU A 172 -14.65 -13.42 6.30
N GLY A 173 -14.60 -14.62 6.88
CA GLY A 173 -14.91 -15.87 6.20
C GLY A 173 -14.01 -16.19 5.01
N GLN A 174 -14.58 -16.83 4.00
CA GLN A 174 -13.88 -17.37 2.84
C GLN A 174 -14.60 -17.01 1.54
N VAL A 175 -13.81 -16.83 0.48
CA VAL A 175 -14.28 -16.52 -0.89
C VAL A 175 -13.58 -17.41 -1.89
N GLU A 176 -14.27 -17.83 -2.96
CA GLU A 176 -13.67 -18.57 -4.05
C GLU A 176 -12.95 -17.63 -5.01
N LEU A 177 -11.69 -17.95 -5.34
CA LEU A 177 -10.88 -17.31 -6.37
C LEU A 177 -10.53 -18.32 -7.46
N ARG A 178 -10.18 -17.82 -8.64
CA ARG A 178 -9.54 -18.60 -9.67
C ARG A 178 -8.24 -17.93 -10.11
N VAL A 179 -7.14 -18.66 -9.95
CA VAL A 179 -5.80 -18.22 -10.35
C VAL A 179 -5.39 -19.02 -11.59
N GLY A 180 -5.42 -18.37 -12.74
CA GLY A 180 -5.35 -19.10 -14.03
C GLY A 180 -6.53 -20.07 -14.20
N THR A 181 -6.26 -21.36 -14.25
CA THR A 181 -7.28 -22.43 -14.33
C THR A 181 -7.64 -23.04 -12.97
N THR A 182 -6.87 -22.75 -11.94
CA THR A 182 -7.01 -23.38 -10.61
C THR A 182 -8.00 -22.60 -9.76
N ARG A 183 -9.01 -23.30 -9.23
CA ARG A 183 -9.90 -22.74 -8.19
C ARG A 183 -9.24 -22.90 -6.83
N VAL A 184 -9.27 -21.84 -6.03
CA VAL A 184 -8.76 -21.84 -4.67
C VAL A 184 -9.78 -21.21 -3.73
N LEU A 185 -9.89 -21.75 -2.52
CA LEU A 185 -10.70 -21.17 -1.47
C LEU A 185 -9.81 -20.24 -0.63
N ALA A 186 -10.05 -18.94 -0.74
CA ALA A 186 -9.26 -17.92 -0.04
C ALA A 186 -9.93 -17.50 1.27
N THR A 187 -9.19 -17.58 2.36
CA THR A 187 -9.61 -17.00 3.64
C THR A 187 -9.33 -15.50 3.62
N ILE A 188 -10.34 -14.70 3.95
CA ILE A 188 -10.18 -13.24 4.07
C ILE A 188 -9.53 -12.93 5.41
N ASP A 189 -8.35 -12.32 5.40
CA ASP A 189 -7.61 -12.00 6.63
C ASP A 189 -7.26 -10.51 6.70
N GLY A 190 -7.67 -9.83 7.77
CA GLY A 190 -7.36 -8.42 8.01
C GLY A 190 -5.88 -8.14 8.32
N ARG A 191 -5.06 -9.17 8.61
CA ARG A 191 -3.62 -9.05 8.87
C ARG A 191 -2.77 -9.39 7.68
N ALA A 192 -3.29 -10.19 6.75
CA ALA A 192 -2.58 -10.51 5.52
C ALA A 192 -2.51 -9.30 4.60
N LYS A 193 -1.45 -9.22 3.81
CA LYS A 193 -1.26 -8.22 2.77
C LYS A 193 -1.40 -8.84 1.40
N GLY A 194 -2.22 -8.21 0.54
CA GLY A 194 -2.43 -8.66 -0.83
C GLY A 194 -3.03 -10.06 -0.92
N LEU A 195 -2.50 -10.86 -1.83
CA LEU A 195 -2.87 -12.27 -2.05
C LEU A 195 -1.69 -13.18 -1.69
N VAL A 196 -1.92 -14.13 -0.78
CA VAL A 196 -0.95 -15.16 -0.40
C VAL A 196 -1.40 -16.49 -1.01
N LEU A 197 -0.53 -17.09 -1.81
CA LEU A 197 -0.74 -18.38 -2.47
C LEU A 197 0.26 -19.42 -1.94
N ASP A 198 -0.09 -20.69 -2.08
CA ASP A 198 0.83 -21.78 -1.78
C ASP A 198 2.03 -21.79 -2.73
N THR A 199 3.19 -22.21 -2.22
CA THR A 199 4.42 -22.32 -3.02
C THR A 199 4.31 -23.27 -4.19
N SER A 200 3.34 -24.21 -4.20
CA SER A 200 3.07 -25.10 -5.33
C SER A 200 2.69 -24.35 -6.60
N PHE A 201 2.08 -23.16 -6.50
CA PHE A 201 1.78 -22.29 -7.64
C PHE A 201 3.04 -21.81 -8.37
N ALA A 202 4.20 -21.77 -7.71
CA ALA A 202 5.46 -21.43 -8.36
C ALA A 202 5.94 -22.50 -9.36
N ARG A 203 5.49 -23.75 -9.21
CA ARG A 203 5.87 -24.88 -10.11
C ARG A 203 5.05 -24.87 -11.40
N GLY A 204 3.89 -24.21 -11.39
CA GLY A 204 3.04 -24.04 -12.58
C GLY A 204 3.47 -22.83 -13.41
N ARG A 205 2.99 -22.74 -14.66
CA ARG A 205 3.20 -21.56 -15.51
C ARG A 205 2.17 -20.44 -15.23
N THR A 206 1.44 -20.55 -14.13
CA THR A 206 0.33 -19.66 -13.79
C THR A 206 0.82 -18.30 -13.27
N LEU A 207 2.01 -18.28 -12.66
CA LEU A 207 2.62 -17.08 -12.10
C LEU A 207 3.85 -16.64 -12.89
N ARG A 208 4.06 -15.33 -12.97
CA ARG A 208 5.35 -14.77 -13.37
C ARG A 208 6.24 -14.69 -12.14
N LEU A 209 7.35 -15.38 -12.18
CA LEU A 209 8.32 -15.42 -11.09
C LEU A 209 9.50 -14.50 -11.36
N PHE A 210 9.97 -13.84 -10.32
CA PHE A 210 11.16 -13.01 -10.32
C PHE A 210 12.17 -13.63 -9.36
N ALA A 211 13.36 -13.93 -9.88
CA ALA A 211 14.45 -14.49 -9.09
C ALA A 211 15.60 -13.49 -8.99
N ALA A 212 16.39 -13.59 -7.93
CA ALA A 212 17.69 -12.93 -7.84
C ALA A 212 18.62 -13.45 -8.95
N SER A 213 19.61 -12.64 -9.36
CA SER A 213 20.61 -13.06 -10.33
C SER A 213 21.39 -14.27 -9.75
N GLY A 214 21.26 -15.44 -10.38
CA GLY A 214 21.83 -16.71 -9.88
C GLY A 214 20.78 -17.80 -9.60
N GLY A 215 19.50 -17.53 -9.93
CA GLY A 215 18.42 -18.51 -9.76
C GLY A 215 17.76 -18.47 -8.38
N VAL A 216 16.71 -19.27 -8.22
CA VAL A 216 16.04 -19.45 -6.91
C VAL A 216 16.95 -20.32 -6.04
N ARG A 217 17.60 -19.72 -5.06
CA ARG A 217 18.33 -20.50 -4.04
C ARG A 217 17.33 -21.31 -3.23
N ALA A 218 17.69 -22.55 -2.90
CA ALA A 218 16.91 -23.36 -1.97
C ALA A 218 16.67 -22.55 -0.67
N GLY A 219 15.41 -22.32 -0.31
CA GLY A 219 15.02 -21.56 0.87
C GLY A 219 14.67 -20.08 0.63
N SER A 220 14.89 -19.49 -0.58
CA SER A 220 14.40 -18.15 -0.89
C SER A 220 13.04 -18.21 -1.56
N THR A 221 12.07 -17.48 -1.01
CA THR A 221 10.76 -17.33 -1.65
C THR A 221 10.88 -16.35 -2.82
N PRO A 222 10.55 -16.75 -4.06
CA PRO A 222 10.59 -15.82 -5.19
C PRO A 222 9.49 -14.78 -5.07
N ALA A 223 9.78 -13.55 -5.54
CA ALA A 223 8.72 -12.57 -5.75
C ALA A 223 7.88 -12.99 -6.97
N ALA A 224 6.59 -12.85 -6.89
CA ALA A 224 5.69 -13.35 -7.92
C ALA A 224 4.59 -12.34 -8.28
N VAL A 225 4.05 -12.49 -9.50
CA VAL A 225 2.88 -11.78 -10.00
C VAL A 225 1.93 -12.79 -10.62
N ALA A 226 0.66 -12.74 -10.26
CA ALA A 226 -0.40 -13.45 -10.94
C ALA A 226 -0.90 -12.60 -12.11
N PRO A 227 -0.76 -13.07 -13.38
CA PRO A 227 -1.23 -12.33 -14.56
C PRO A 227 -2.73 -12.06 -14.52
N ALA A 228 -3.50 -13.01 -13.99
CA ALA A 228 -4.95 -12.89 -13.83
C ALA A 228 -5.43 -13.68 -12.60
N VAL A 229 -6.20 -13.03 -11.77
CA VAL A 229 -6.96 -13.63 -10.66
C VAL A 229 -8.41 -13.24 -10.82
N HIS A 230 -9.29 -14.22 -10.90
CA HIS A 230 -10.73 -13.97 -10.99
C HIS A 230 -11.38 -14.02 -9.62
N LEU A 231 -12.17 -13.01 -9.33
CA LEU A 231 -12.97 -12.89 -8.11
C LEU A 231 -14.40 -12.51 -8.53
N GLY A 232 -15.27 -13.52 -8.61
CA GLY A 232 -16.57 -13.36 -9.28
C GLY A 232 -16.38 -12.91 -10.73
N ASP A 233 -17.07 -11.85 -11.13
CA ASP A 233 -17.00 -11.27 -12.48
C ASP A 233 -15.82 -10.32 -12.69
N PHE A 234 -15.01 -10.09 -11.65
CA PHE A 234 -13.79 -9.30 -11.76
C PHE A 234 -12.59 -10.15 -12.16
N THR A 235 -11.72 -9.54 -12.96
CA THR A 235 -10.37 -10.04 -13.24
C THR A 235 -9.35 -9.02 -12.74
N LEU A 236 -8.61 -9.40 -11.70
CA LEU A 236 -7.49 -8.64 -11.18
C LEU A 236 -6.26 -9.01 -12.01
N ARG A 237 -5.72 -8.07 -12.78
CA ARG A 237 -4.54 -8.28 -13.63
C ARG A 237 -3.27 -7.86 -12.94
N ASN A 238 -2.18 -8.56 -13.27
CA ASN A 238 -0.82 -8.23 -12.81
C ASN A 238 -0.73 -8.08 -11.29
N LEU A 239 -1.47 -8.93 -10.57
CA LEU A 239 -1.55 -8.84 -9.11
C LEU A 239 -0.26 -9.34 -8.48
N PRO A 240 0.49 -8.52 -7.70
CA PRO A 240 1.59 -9.01 -6.89
C PRO A 240 1.08 -10.00 -5.85
N VAL A 241 1.77 -11.14 -5.75
CA VAL A 241 1.41 -12.21 -4.82
C VAL A 241 2.58 -12.59 -3.95
N THR A 242 2.29 -13.00 -2.72
CA THR A 242 3.24 -13.61 -1.79
C THR A 242 3.09 -15.12 -1.87
N LEU A 243 4.21 -15.83 -1.91
CA LEU A 243 4.23 -17.29 -1.86
C LEU A 243 4.60 -17.74 -0.46
N ALA A 244 3.76 -18.56 0.14
CA ALA A 244 3.99 -19.14 1.46
C ALA A 244 3.69 -20.65 1.40
N ALA A 245 4.33 -21.41 2.26
CA ALA A 245 4.00 -22.83 2.41
C ALA A 245 2.71 -22.96 3.20
N GLU A 246 1.62 -23.24 2.52
CA GLU A 246 0.31 -23.54 3.11
C GLU A 246 0.17 -25.06 3.31
N ARG A 247 -0.69 -25.46 4.25
CA ARG A 247 -0.93 -26.89 4.50
C ARG A 247 -1.78 -27.55 3.40
N ALA A 248 -2.53 -26.75 2.66
CA ALA A 248 -3.41 -27.21 1.59
C ALA A 248 -3.19 -26.34 0.34
N PRO A 249 -2.72 -26.93 -0.79
CA PRO A 249 -2.38 -26.17 -2.00
C PRO A 249 -3.60 -25.57 -2.74
N ASP A 250 -4.82 -25.99 -2.40
CA ASP A 250 -6.08 -25.41 -2.88
C ASP A 250 -6.57 -24.25 -2.02
N ARG A 251 -5.78 -23.83 -1.01
CA ARG A 251 -6.09 -22.73 -0.10
C ARG A 251 -5.23 -21.52 -0.41
N ALA A 252 -5.83 -20.36 -0.17
CA ALA A 252 -5.17 -19.07 -0.28
C ALA A 252 -5.57 -18.17 0.90
N THR A 253 -4.86 -17.07 1.06
CA THR A 253 -5.27 -15.99 1.95
C THR A 253 -5.36 -14.71 1.15
N ILE A 254 -6.49 -14.01 1.24
CA ILE A 254 -6.67 -12.69 0.64
C ILE A 254 -6.71 -11.64 1.73
N GLY A 255 -5.81 -10.66 1.64
CA GLY A 255 -5.76 -9.54 2.54
C GLY A 255 -6.98 -8.62 2.39
N LEU A 256 -7.48 -8.13 3.50
CA LEU A 256 -8.57 -7.15 3.47
C LEU A 256 -8.12 -5.83 2.83
N ASP A 257 -6.83 -5.51 2.82
CA ASP A 257 -6.23 -4.39 2.09
C ASP A 257 -6.44 -4.50 0.57
N LEU A 258 -6.32 -5.70 0.01
CA LEU A 258 -6.60 -5.95 -1.40
C LEU A 258 -8.09 -5.78 -1.72
N LEU A 259 -8.97 -6.34 -0.90
CA LEU A 259 -10.41 -6.17 -1.06
C LEU A 259 -10.85 -4.71 -0.89
N ALA A 260 -10.20 -3.95 0.01
CA ALA A 260 -10.49 -2.54 0.26
C ALA A 260 -10.35 -1.67 -1.00
N ARG A 261 -9.51 -2.09 -1.97
CA ARG A 261 -9.40 -1.42 -3.28
C ARG A 261 -10.69 -1.48 -4.10
N LEU A 262 -11.56 -2.45 -3.81
CA LEU A 262 -12.84 -2.68 -4.47
C LEU A 262 -14.03 -2.19 -3.62
N ALA A 263 -13.80 -1.41 -2.57
CA ALA A 263 -14.81 -0.92 -1.64
C ALA A 263 -15.86 -1.98 -1.27
N PRO A 264 -15.45 -3.08 -0.62
CA PRO A 264 -16.31 -4.23 -0.35
C PRO A 264 -17.42 -3.87 0.61
N THR A 265 -18.65 -4.21 0.25
CA THR A 265 -19.81 -4.20 1.16
C THR A 265 -20.13 -5.63 1.55
N PHE A 266 -19.93 -5.94 2.81
CA PHE A 266 -20.23 -7.25 3.38
C PHE A 266 -21.67 -7.30 3.85
N ASP A 267 -22.37 -8.33 3.44
CA ASP A 267 -23.68 -8.72 3.97
C ASP A 267 -23.57 -10.15 4.56
N PRO A 268 -23.22 -10.26 5.84
CA PRO A 268 -23.02 -11.55 6.49
C PRO A 268 -24.30 -12.39 6.56
N VAL A 269 -25.46 -11.74 6.58
CA VAL A 269 -26.75 -12.43 6.67
C VAL A 269 -27.06 -13.18 5.38
N SER A 270 -26.80 -12.57 4.22
CA SER A 270 -27.02 -13.22 2.92
C SER A 270 -25.78 -13.98 2.40
N GLY A 271 -24.63 -13.90 3.09
CA GLY A 271 -23.36 -14.48 2.64
C GLY A 271 -22.85 -13.86 1.33
N ARG A 272 -22.98 -12.55 1.16
CA ARG A 272 -22.64 -11.82 -0.05
C ARG A 272 -21.66 -10.67 0.22
N ILE A 273 -20.75 -10.46 -0.73
CA ILE A 273 -19.89 -9.28 -0.77
C ILE A 273 -20.18 -8.57 -2.09
N LEU A 274 -20.62 -7.33 -2.02
CA LEU A 274 -20.69 -6.44 -3.18
C LEU A 274 -19.36 -5.72 -3.32
N LEU A 275 -18.72 -5.87 -4.47
CA LEU A 275 -17.46 -5.24 -4.84
C LEU A 275 -17.70 -4.15 -5.87
N ARG A 276 -16.91 -3.06 -5.86
CA ARG A 276 -17.02 -1.94 -6.79
C ARG A 276 -15.68 -1.66 -7.46
N LYS A 277 -15.65 -1.70 -8.79
CA LYS A 277 -14.44 -1.46 -9.59
C LYS A 277 -13.81 -0.10 -9.32
N SER A 278 -14.63 0.93 -9.10
CA SER A 278 -14.14 2.28 -8.79
C SER A 278 -13.39 2.38 -7.47
N GLY A 279 -13.52 1.38 -6.57
CA GLY A 279 -13.02 1.43 -5.20
C GLY A 279 -13.61 2.60 -4.38
N ARG A 280 -14.76 3.12 -4.79
CA ARG A 280 -15.45 4.23 -4.11
C ARG A 280 -16.70 3.72 -3.42
N VAL A 281 -16.89 4.17 -2.20
CA VAL A 281 -18.13 3.96 -1.48
C VAL A 281 -19.11 5.03 -1.95
N GLU A 282 -20.28 4.61 -2.42
CA GLU A 282 -21.36 5.54 -2.71
C GLU A 282 -21.80 6.22 -1.40
N ARG A 283 -22.01 7.54 -1.47
CA ARG A 283 -22.54 8.29 -0.33
C ARG A 283 -23.99 7.86 -0.08
N GLY A 284 -24.17 6.88 0.77
CA GLY A 284 -25.45 6.42 1.25
C GLY A 284 -25.71 6.90 2.69
N ARG A 285 -26.92 6.63 3.17
CA ARG A 285 -27.25 6.78 4.59
C ARG A 285 -26.52 5.71 5.38
N GLY A 286 -25.43 6.06 6.04
CA GLY A 286 -24.63 5.13 6.87
C GLY A 286 -23.84 5.88 7.92
N PHE A 287 -23.44 5.15 8.97
CA PHE A 287 -22.62 5.68 10.05
C PHE A 287 -21.17 5.30 9.80
N PRO A 288 -20.26 6.27 9.53
CA PRO A 288 -18.85 5.99 9.40
C PRO A 288 -18.23 5.72 10.78
N ILE A 289 -17.45 4.65 10.87
CA ILE A 289 -16.64 4.31 12.04
C ILE A 289 -15.19 4.34 11.58
N PRO A 290 -14.35 5.21 12.12
CA PRO A 290 -12.95 5.31 11.76
C PRO A 290 -12.21 4.00 12.01
N THR A 291 -11.25 3.67 11.15
CA THR A 291 -10.37 2.52 11.31
C THR A 291 -8.91 2.95 11.39
N LEU A 292 -8.09 2.08 11.96
CA LEU A 292 -6.64 2.15 11.95
C LEU A 292 -6.11 0.86 11.35
N THR A 293 -5.27 0.96 10.34
CA THR A 293 -4.67 -0.21 9.69
C THR A 293 -3.20 -0.29 10.07
N SER A 294 -2.80 -1.33 10.76
CA SER A 294 -1.42 -1.60 11.15
C SER A 294 -0.95 -2.97 10.65
N SER A 295 0.31 -3.30 10.92
CA SER A 295 0.85 -4.64 10.67
C SER A 295 0.08 -5.75 11.39
N ASN A 296 -0.61 -5.42 12.50
CA ASN A 296 -1.40 -6.36 13.29
C ASN A 296 -2.86 -6.49 12.81
N GLY A 297 -3.23 -5.79 11.74
CA GLY A 297 -4.56 -5.85 11.13
C GLY A 297 -5.33 -4.54 11.19
N ILE A 298 -6.63 -4.64 10.96
CA ILE A 298 -7.56 -3.51 10.99
C ILE A 298 -8.21 -3.42 12.36
N PHE A 299 -8.20 -2.23 12.91
CA PHE A 299 -8.81 -1.88 14.19
C PHE A 299 -9.94 -0.88 13.97
N VAL A 300 -11.03 -1.07 14.67
CA VAL A 300 -12.18 -0.17 14.69
C VAL A 300 -12.00 0.82 15.85
N VAL A 301 -12.15 2.11 15.57
CA VAL A 301 -12.02 3.16 16.57
C VAL A 301 -13.41 3.52 17.11
N LYS A 302 -13.68 3.19 18.36
CA LYS A 302 -14.93 3.57 19.05
C LYS A 302 -14.63 4.57 20.17
N THR A 303 -15.10 5.80 20.01
CA THR A 303 -14.84 6.90 20.95
C THR A 303 -13.34 7.15 21.16
N GLN A 304 -12.76 6.64 22.23
CA GLN A 304 -11.32 6.76 22.53
C GLN A 304 -10.63 5.41 22.67
N THR A 305 -11.29 4.33 22.26
CA THR A 305 -10.78 2.96 22.39
C THR A 305 -10.70 2.30 21.04
N VAL A 306 -9.68 1.48 20.83
CA VAL A 306 -9.43 0.72 19.59
C VAL A 306 -9.73 -0.74 19.84
N PHE A 307 -10.49 -1.33 18.96
CA PHE A 307 -10.83 -2.76 19.02
C PHE A 307 -10.34 -3.43 17.73
N PRO A 308 -9.60 -4.55 17.80
CA PRO A 308 -9.34 -5.36 16.62
C PRO A 308 -10.66 -5.70 15.91
N LEU A 309 -10.66 -5.72 14.58
CA LEU A 309 -11.84 -6.14 13.82
C LEU A 309 -12.30 -7.57 14.23
N ARG A 310 -11.37 -8.38 14.73
CA ARG A 310 -11.62 -9.73 15.27
C ARG A 310 -12.10 -9.76 16.73
N HIS A 311 -12.24 -8.59 17.37
CA HIS A 311 -12.79 -8.57 18.75
C HIS A 311 -14.20 -9.16 18.76
N PRO A 312 -14.55 -10.03 19.72
CA PRO A 312 -15.85 -10.73 19.73
C PRO A 312 -17.06 -9.79 19.62
N ASP A 313 -17.07 -8.68 20.37
CA ASP A 313 -18.17 -7.71 20.35
C ASP A 313 -18.29 -7.01 18.97
N VAL A 314 -17.16 -6.68 18.32
CA VAL A 314 -17.15 -6.10 17.00
C VAL A 314 -17.69 -7.09 15.98
N GLN A 315 -17.25 -8.34 16.05
CA GLN A 315 -17.73 -9.40 15.17
C GLN A 315 -19.23 -9.68 15.38
N GLN A 316 -19.66 -9.78 16.63
CA GLN A 316 -21.07 -10.02 16.96
C GLN A 316 -21.97 -8.91 16.40
N TYR A 317 -21.53 -7.66 16.48
CA TYR A 317 -22.27 -6.53 15.92
C TYR A 317 -22.28 -6.56 14.39
N LEU A 318 -21.10 -6.68 13.77
CA LEU A 318 -20.96 -6.64 12.30
C LEU A 318 -21.62 -7.83 11.59
N ARG A 319 -21.81 -8.97 12.26
CA ARG A 319 -22.57 -10.13 11.73
C ARG A 319 -24.04 -9.83 11.48
N ARG A 320 -24.59 -8.82 12.14
CA ARG A 320 -26.04 -8.50 12.10
C ARG A 320 -26.36 -7.33 11.17
N VAL A 321 -25.38 -6.70 10.62
CA VAL A 321 -25.52 -5.48 9.81
C VAL A 321 -24.75 -5.61 8.50
N THR A 322 -25.22 -4.87 7.50
CA THR A 322 -24.44 -4.68 6.27
C THR A 322 -23.44 -3.55 6.50
N TRP A 323 -22.20 -3.77 6.15
CA TRP A 323 -21.13 -2.80 6.35
C TRP A 323 -20.18 -2.74 5.16
N THR A 324 -19.65 -1.57 4.89
CA THR A 324 -18.72 -1.31 3.79
C THR A 324 -17.37 -0.86 4.33
N LEU A 325 -16.30 -1.42 3.83
CA LEU A 325 -14.95 -0.94 4.12
C LEU A 325 -14.54 0.12 3.08
N ASP A 326 -14.36 1.36 3.53
CA ASP A 326 -13.75 2.43 2.72
C ASP A 326 -12.26 2.53 3.04
N GLY A 327 -11.45 1.80 2.30
CA GLY A 327 -10.00 1.79 2.50
C GLY A 327 -9.32 3.12 2.17
N ARG A 328 -9.96 3.99 1.37
CA ARG A 328 -9.41 5.32 1.02
C ARG A 328 -9.58 6.34 2.13
N LYS A 329 -10.63 6.17 2.92
CA LYS A 329 -10.92 7.06 4.06
C LYS A 329 -10.51 6.45 5.39
N GLY A 330 -10.12 5.16 5.42
CA GLY A 330 -9.85 4.45 6.65
C GLY A 330 -11.07 4.40 7.55
N GLU A 331 -12.21 3.95 7.02
CA GLU A 331 -13.47 3.86 7.77
C GLU A 331 -14.30 2.64 7.37
N ILE A 332 -15.08 2.14 8.31
CA ILE A 332 -16.17 1.20 8.05
C ILE A 332 -17.47 1.99 8.08
N VAL A 333 -18.28 1.86 7.04
CA VAL A 333 -19.60 2.50 6.94
C VAL A 333 -20.66 1.45 7.21
N ILE A 334 -21.41 1.62 8.29
CA ILE A 334 -22.55 0.76 8.62
C ILE A 334 -23.77 1.29 7.87
N ALA A 335 -24.40 0.42 7.07
CA ALA A 335 -25.64 0.79 6.39
C ALA A 335 -26.77 1.04 7.41
N SER A 336 -27.45 2.18 7.30
CA SER A 336 -28.73 2.37 8.02
C SER A 336 -29.78 1.48 7.37
N ARG A 337 -30.52 0.74 8.15
CA ARG A 337 -31.72 0.02 7.70
C ARG A 337 -32.81 0.98 7.29
#